data_28acd8582bea8da865970d9b96cf0b73
#
_entry.id   28acd8582bea8da865970d9b96cf0b73
#
_cell.length_a   1.000
_cell.length_b   1.000
_cell.length_c   1.000
_cell.angle_alpha   90.00
_cell.angle_beta   90.00
_cell.angle_gamma   90.00
#
_symmetry.space_group_name_H-M   'P 1'
#
loop_
_entity.id
_entity.type
_entity.pdbx_description
1 polymer ?
#
loop_
_entity_poly.entity_id
_entity_poly.type
_entity_poly.pdbx_seq_one_letter_code
_entity_poly.pdbx_strand_id
1 'polypeptide(L)'
;DYLPDVPTCLEQGVNLSYDLMYYVMFPKGTDPAICQKFAQAFKEISEMPEYAEEIKTAYNQTPYFLDTEESIAYIQEENEKMMAYADYFK
;
A
#
# COMPACT_ATOMS: atom_id res chain seq x y z
N ASP A 1 16.50 1.38 3.32
CA ASP A 1 16.71 -0.08 3.27
C ASP A 1 17.10 -0.62 4.63
N TYR A 2 16.33 -1.58 5.14
CA TYR A 2 16.58 -2.23 6.44
C TYR A 2 17.55 -3.39 6.32
N LEU A 3 17.70 -3.91 5.12
CA LEU A 3 18.57 -5.02 4.78
C LEU A 3 19.41 -4.64 3.55
N PRO A 4 20.39 -3.74 3.70
CA PRO A 4 21.12 -3.19 2.56
C PRO A 4 21.93 -4.24 1.80
N ASP A 5 22.30 -5.34 2.47
CA ASP A 5 23.08 -6.44 1.89
C ASP A 5 22.21 -7.55 1.29
N VAL A 6 20.86 -7.43 1.35
CA VAL A 6 19.94 -8.40 0.78
C VAL A 6 19.32 -7.83 -0.49
N PRO A 7 19.65 -8.38 -1.66
CA PRO A 7 19.08 -7.90 -2.91
C PRO A 7 17.62 -8.28 -3.06
N THR A 8 16.87 -7.42 -3.74
CA THR A 8 15.47 -7.68 -4.10
C THR A 8 15.36 -8.75 -5.19
N CYS A 9 14.15 -9.29 -5.38
CA CYS A 9 13.87 -10.22 -6.47
C CYS A 9 14.22 -9.60 -7.84
N LEU A 10 13.84 -8.33 -8.06
CA LEU A 10 14.12 -7.63 -9.31
C LEU A 10 15.62 -7.48 -9.57
N GLU A 11 16.40 -7.13 -8.55
CA GLU A 11 17.87 -7.02 -8.65
C GLU A 11 18.54 -8.37 -8.95
N GLN A 12 17.90 -9.46 -8.59
CA GLN A 12 18.35 -10.82 -8.90
C GLN A 12 17.80 -11.37 -10.23
N GLY A 13 17.13 -10.54 -11.01
CA GLY A 13 16.56 -10.94 -12.31
C GLY A 13 15.24 -11.69 -12.23
N VAL A 14 14.63 -11.79 -11.06
CA VAL A 14 13.30 -12.36 -10.87
C VAL A 14 12.28 -11.24 -11.00
N ASN A 15 11.43 -11.28 -12.02
CA ASN A 15 10.39 -10.27 -12.25
C ASN A 15 9.21 -10.44 -11.27
N LEU A 16 9.48 -10.18 -9.99
CA LEU A 16 8.51 -10.25 -8.92
C LEU A 16 8.67 -9.03 -8.01
N SER A 17 7.59 -8.30 -7.84
CA SER A 17 7.46 -7.25 -6.82
C SER A 17 6.08 -7.37 -6.19
N TYR A 18 6.04 -7.51 -4.89
CA TYR A 18 4.82 -7.63 -4.11
C TYR A 18 4.93 -6.82 -2.83
N ASP A 19 4.03 -5.87 -2.65
CA ASP A 19 3.96 -5.03 -1.47
C ASP A 19 2.71 -5.33 -0.66
N LEU A 20 2.84 -5.31 0.65
CA LEU A 20 1.71 -5.42 1.56
C LEU A 20 1.21 -4.01 1.89
N MET A 21 0.01 -3.70 1.45
CA MET A 21 -0.62 -2.41 1.66
C MET A 21 -1.69 -2.47 2.75
N TYR A 22 -1.79 -1.40 3.53
CA TYR A 22 -2.87 -1.21 4.48
C TYR A 22 -3.93 -0.29 3.90
N TYR A 23 -5.19 -0.63 4.13
CA TYR A 23 -6.33 0.09 3.59
C TYR A 23 -7.23 0.61 4.69
N VAL A 24 -7.83 1.77 4.45
CA VAL A 24 -8.99 2.26 5.20
C VAL A 24 -10.19 2.19 4.27
N MET A 25 -11.24 1.52 4.72
CA MET A 25 -12.47 1.35 3.94
C MET A 25 -13.66 1.95 4.66
N PHE A 26 -14.62 2.44 3.88
CA PHE A 26 -15.90 2.95 4.36
C PHE A 26 -17.04 2.04 3.93
N PRO A 27 -18.13 1.96 4.71
CA PRO A 27 -19.33 1.24 4.29
C PRO A 27 -19.90 1.79 2.98
N LYS A 28 -20.54 0.93 2.22
CA LYS A 28 -21.26 1.34 1.00
C LYS A 28 -22.28 2.42 1.32
N GLY A 29 -22.31 3.48 0.52
CA GLY A 29 -23.22 4.60 0.71
C GLY A 29 -22.72 5.70 1.64
N THR A 30 -21.49 5.62 2.13
CA THR A 30 -20.86 6.72 2.86
C THR A 30 -20.75 7.95 1.96
N ASP A 31 -21.04 9.13 2.52
CA ASP A 31 -20.96 10.40 1.79
C ASP A 31 -19.54 10.60 1.24
N PRO A 32 -19.38 10.85 -0.08
CA PRO A 32 -18.07 11.09 -0.69
C PRO A 32 -17.27 12.22 -0.03
N ALA A 33 -17.94 13.24 0.50
CA ALA A 33 -17.29 14.34 1.19
C ALA A 33 -16.59 13.88 2.48
N ILE A 34 -17.14 12.91 3.18
CA ILE A 34 -16.52 12.30 4.37
C ILE A 34 -15.28 11.51 3.95
N CYS A 35 -15.38 10.70 2.91
CA CYS A 35 -14.25 9.92 2.39
C CYS A 35 -13.09 10.82 1.96
N GLN A 36 -13.38 11.92 1.25
CA GLN A 36 -12.37 12.89 0.83
C GLN A 36 -11.69 13.56 2.02
N LYS A 37 -12.45 13.91 3.06
CA LYS A 37 -11.90 14.52 4.27
C LYS A 37 -10.91 13.60 4.98
N PHE A 38 -11.23 12.32 5.10
CA PHE A 38 -10.32 11.32 5.65
C PHE A 38 -9.11 11.10 4.74
N ALA A 39 -9.30 10.99 3.43
CA ALA A 39 -8.19 10.84 2.49
C ALA A 39 -7.19 12.01 2.60
N GLN A 40 -7.69 13.24 2.70
CA GLN A 40 -6.84 14.42 2.89
C GLN A 40 -6.07 14.36 4.22
N ALA A 41 -6.73 13.97 5.30
CA ALA A 41 -6.09 13.83 6.61
C ALA A 41 -5.00 12.75 6.59
N PHE A 42 -5.24 11.61 5.98
CA PHE A 42 -4.25 10.55 5.82
C PHE A 42 -3.06 10.98 4.95
N LYS A 43 -3.32 11.75 3.90
CA LYS A 43 -2.25 12.32 3.08
C LYS A 43 -1.34 13.22 3.92
N GLU A 44 -1.92 14.14 4.65
CA GLU A 44 -1.17 15.05 5.52
C GLU A 44 -0.34 14.30 6.56
N ILE A 45 -0.91 13.27 7.18
CA ILE A 45 -0.19 12.40 8.13
C ILE A 45 0.96 11.68 7.45
N SER A 46 0.75 11.14 6.25
CA SER A 46 1.79 10.41 5.51
C SER A 46 3.00 11.25 5.12
N GLU A 47 2.80 12.57 5.03
CA GLU A 47 3.85 13.56 4.72
C GLU A 47 4.60 14.07 5.97
N MET A 48 4.15 13.72 7.18
CA MET A 48 4.78 14.13 8.42
C MET A 48 6.08 13.34 8.69
N PRO A 49 7.21 14.01 8.96
CA PRO A 49 8.46 13.32 9.28
C PRO A 49 8.38 12.41 10.50
N GLU A 50 7.63 12.81 11.51
CA GLU A 50 7.43 12.06 12.75
C GLU A 50 6.72 10.73 12.47
N TYR A 51 5.73 10.73 11.60
CA TYR A 51 5.05 9.52 11.16
C TYR A 51 6.00 8.57 10.43
N ALA A 52 6.81 9.10 9.52
CA ALA A 52 7.80 8.32 8.78
C ALA A 52 8.81 7.64 9.72
N GLU A 53 9.27 8.36 10.73
CA GLU A 53 10.22 7.83 11.73
C GLU A 53 9.56 6.77 12.61
N GLU A 54 8.34 6.99 13.06
CA GLU A 54 7.60 6.06 13.91
C GLU A 54 7.33 4.73 13.19
N ILE A 55 6.78 4.75 11.98
CA ILE A 55 6.49 3.52 11.25
C ILE A 55 7.76 2.80 10.82
N LYS A 56 8.82 3.53 10.56
CA LYS A 56 10.14 2.96 10.31
C LYS A 56 10.65 2.20 11.52
N THR A 57 10.63 2.83 12.68
CA THR A 57 11.20 2.28 13.92
C THR A 57 10.36 1.14 14.49
N ALA A 58 9.04 1.29 14.50
CA ALA A 58 8.13 0.32 15.12
C ALA A 58 7.79 -0.87 14.20
N TYR A 59 7.71 -0.64 12.89
CA TYR A 59 7.16 -1.63 11.96
C TYR A 59 8.07 -1.95 10.77
N ASN A 60 9.23 -1.32 10.65
CA ASN A 60 10.11 -1.43 9.49
C ASN A 60 9.41 -1.15 8.15
N GLN A 61 8.54 -0.14 8.15
CA GLN A 61 7.76 0.25 6.99
C GLN A 61 8.16 1.63 6.47
N THR A 62 7.82 1.89 5.23
CA THR A 62 8.03 3.19 4.58
C THR A 62 6.67 3.84 4.32
N PRO A 63 6.50 5.15 4.57
CA PRO A 63 5.29 5.86 4.22
C PRO A 63 5.00 5.73 2.72
N TYR A 64 3.78 5.35 2.41
CA TYR A 64 3.28 5.31 1.05
C TYR A 64 1.80 5.63 1.05
N PHE A 65 1.40 6.65 0.33
CA PHE A 65 0.02 7.09 0.27
C PHE A 65 -0.50 6.97 -1.16
N LEU A 66 -1.67 6.38 -1.28
CA LEU A 66 -2.49 6.39 -2.49
C LEU A 66 -3.83 7.06 -2.16
N ASP A 67 -4.30 7.94 -2.99
CA ASP A 67 -5.64 8.51 -2.87
C ASP A 67 -6.73 7.46 -3.18
N THR A 68 -7.98 7.86 -3.15
CA THR A 68 -9.10 6.94 -3.36
C THR A 68 -9.08 6.29 -4.74
N GLU A 69 -8.82 7.04 -5.80
CA GLU A 69 -8.80 6.52 -7.17
C GLU A 69 -7.59 5.63 -7.41
N GLU A 70 -6.43 6.06 -6.96
CA GLU A 70 -5.18 5.29 -7.02
C GLU A 70 -5.29 3.99 -6.22
N SER A 71 -5.92 4.02 -5.05
CA SER A 71 -6.14 2.83 -4.23
C SER A 71 -7.06 1.82 -4.90
N ILE A 72 -8.14 2.27 -5.53
CA ILE A 72 -9.04 1.39 -6.29
C ILE A 72 -8.30 0.74 -7.46
N ALA A 73 -7.55 1.52 -8.23
CA ALA A 73 -6.77 1.01 -9.35
C ALA A 73 -5.72 -0.01 -8.89
N TYR A 74 -5.03 0.27 -7.80
CA TYR A 74 -4.04 -0.62 -7.20
C TYR A 74 -4.68 -1.95 -6.75
N ILE A 75 -5.82 -1.90 -6.05
CA ILE A 75 -6.53 -3.11 -5.60
C ILE A 75 -6.98 -3.96 -6.78
N GLN A 76 -7.48 -3.34 -7.85
CA GLN A 76 -7.88 -4.05 -9.06
C GLN A 76 -6.70 -4.75 -9.73
N GLU A 77 -5.58 -4.06 -9.89
CA GLU A 77 -4.35 -4.63 -10.46
C GLU A 77 -3.82 -5.80 -9.62
N GLU A 78 -3.76 -5.65 -8.31
CA GLU A 78 -3.31 -6.72 -7.41
C GLU A 78 -4.26 -7.92 -7.43
N ASN A 79 -5.57 -7.68 -7.51
CA ASN A 79 -6.55 -8.76 -7.67
C ASN A 79 -6.34 -9.53 -8.98
N GLU A 80 -6.09 -8.85 -10.09
CA GLU A 80 -5.79 -9.49 -11.37
C GLU A 80 -4.51 -10.34 -11.30
N LYS A 81 -3.45 -9.82 -10.67
CA LYS A 81 -2.21 -10.58 -10.44
C LYS A 81 -2.47 -11.83 -9.59
N MET A 82 -3.22 -11.71 -8.51
CA MET A 82 -3.56 -12.86 -7.66
C MET A 82 -4.44 -13.88 -8.38
N MET A 83 -5.39 -13.44 -9.18
CA MET A 83 -6.26 -14.32 -9.96
C MET A 83 -5.48 -15.14 -11.00
N ALA A 84 -4.39 -14.61 -11.54
CA ALA A 84 -3.50 -15.36 -12.43
C ALA A 84 -2.87 -16.59 -11.75
N TYR A 85 -2.77 -16.57 -10.42
CA TYR A 85 -2.24 -17.67 -9.61
C TYR A 85 -3.33 -18.49 -8.92
N ALA A 86 -4.62 -18.24 -9.19
CA ALA A 86 -5.73 -18.87 -8.47
C ALA A 86 -5.67 -20.42 -8.48
N ASP A 87 -5.16 -21.02 -9.52
CA ASP A 87 -5.06 -22.47 -9.65
C ASP A 87 -4.04 -23.10 -8.68
N TYR A 88 -3.08 -22.32 -8.20
CA TYR A 88 -2.09 -22.79 -7.22
C TYR A 88 -2.61 -22.78 -5.77
N PHE A 89 -3.77 -22.15 -5.53
CA PHE A 89 -4.37 -22.02 -4.21
C PHE A 89 -5.58 -22.99 -3.98
N LYS A 90 -5.81 -23.87 -4.90
CA LYS A 90 -6.89 -24.86 -4.80
C LYS A 90 -6.49 -26.08 -3.95
#